data_4e84ac5a316288fb833147f2f3040749
#
_entry.id   4e84ac5a316288fb833147f2f3040749
#
_cell.length_a   1.000
_cell.length_b   1.000
_cell.length_c   1.000
_cell.angle_alpha   90.00
_cell.angle_beta   90.00
_cell.angle_gamma   90.00
#
_symmetry.space_group_name_H-M   'P 1'
#
loop_
_entity.id
_entity.type
_entity.pdbx_description
1 polymer ?
#
loop_
_entity_poly.entity_id
_entity_poly.type
_entity_poly.pdbx_seq_one_letter_code
_entity_poly.pdbx_strand_id
1 'polypeptide(L)'
;MKAEKDVLKLVKDLNRHEAKAAKLRQALCDRFRDEFDGCYIGDFFIADEPEGDEQDDGEWCDQYTGYESDTGSGTYYYAVEGSNKYIAITYGF
;
A
#
# COMPACT_ATOMS: atom_id res chain seq x y z
N MET A 1 17.53 29.47 17.83
CA MET A 1 16.57 28.81 18.73
C MET A 1 17.05 27.39 19.02
N LYS A 2 17.00 27.00 20.26
CA LYS A 2 17.38 25.63 20.64
C LYS A 2 16.10 24.81 20.84
N ALA A 3 16.12 23.58 20.30
CA ALA A 3 15.04 22.65 20.54
C ALA A 3 15.11 22.13 22.00
N GLU A 4 13.98 21.90 22.59
CA GLU A 4 13.88 21.35 23.94
C GLU A 4 14.15 19.85 23.94
N LYS A 5 14.50 19.28 25.10
CA LYS A 5 14.82 17.86 25.25
C LYS A 5 13.65 16.95 24.88
N ASP A 6 12.43 17.37 25.13
CA ASP A 6 11.23 16.62 24.76
C ASP A 6 11.07 16.52 23.24
N VAL A 7 11.44 17.57 22.49
CA VAL A 7 11.45 17.55 21.04
C VAL A 7 12.45 16.51 20.53
N LEU A 8 13.64 16.43 21.14
CA LEU A 8 14.63 15.40 20.77
C LEU A 8 14.07 13.99 20.95
N LYS A 9 13.38 13.73 22.05
CA LYS A 9 12.75 12.44 22.30
C LYS A 9 11.68 12.12 21.25
N LEU A 10 10.86 13.09 20.91
CA LEU A 10 9.81 12.91 19.88
C LEU A 10 10.43 12.57 18.52
N VAL A 11 11.51 13.25 18.14
CA VAL A 11 12.19 12.95 16.86
C VAL A 11 12.81 11.55 16.87
N LYS A 12 13.42 11.14 17.97
CA LYS A 12 13.97 9.79 18.10
C LYS A 12 12.88 8.73 17.97
N ASP A 13 11.76 8.94 18.64
CA ASP A 13 10.62 8.03 18.55
C ASP A 13 10.05 7.96 17.14
N LEU A 14 9.91 9.10 16.48
CA LEU A 14 9.45 9.17 15.09
C LEU A 14 10.37 8.38 14.17
N ASN A 15 11.69 8.58 14.28
CA ASN A 15 12.66 7.87 13.45
C ASN A 15 12.61 6.36 13.68
N ARG A 16 12.42 5.93 14.92
CA ARG A 16 12.30 4.50 15.24
C ARG A 16 11.05 3.89 14.61
N HIS A 17 9.91 4.57 14.69
CA HIS A 17 8.66 4.11 14.10
C HIS A 17 8.72 4.09 12.57
N GLU A 18 9.35 5.08 11.97
CA GLU A 18 9.54 5.12 10.52
C GLU A 18 10.43 3.98 10.02
N ALA A 19 11.50 3.66 10.76
CA ALA A 19 12.36 2.53 10.43
C ALA A 19 11.60 1.21 10.51
N LYS A 20 10.77 1.04 11.53
CA LYS A 20 9.91 -0.15 11.66
C LYS A 20 8.88 -0.21 10.52
N ALA A 21 8.25 0.91 10.21
CA ALA A 21 7.30 0.99 9.10
C ALA A 21 7.96 0.64 7.76
N ALA A 22 9.17 1.10 7.52
CA ALA A 22 9.91 0.79 6.30
C ALA A 22 10.18 -0.72 6.16
N LYS A 23 10.52 -1.39 7.26
CA LYS A 23 10.74 -2.85 7.26
C LYS A 23 9.46 -3.61 6.96
N LEU A 24 8.35 -3.21 7.56
CA LEU A 24 7.04 -3.82 7.32
C LEU A 24 6.59 -3.61 5.88
N ARG A 25 6.78 -2.40 5.36
CA ARG A 25 6.47 -2.07 3.98
C ARG A 25 7.30 -2.92 3.01
N GLN A 26 8.59 -3.09 3.27
CA GLN A 26 9.46 -3.90 2.44
C GLN A 26 9.00 -5.37 2.43
N ALA A 27 8.61 -5.91 3.58
CA ALA A 27 8.09 -7.27 3.68
C ALA A 27 6.81 -7.44 2.85
N LEU A 28 5.90 -6.45 2.89
CA LEU A 28 4.69 -6.45 2.08
C LEU A 28 5.01 -6.36 0.58
N CYS A 29 5.91 -5.47 0.20
CA CYS A 29 6.34 -5.35 -1.21
C CYS A 29 6.96 -6.65 -1.71
N ASP A 30 7.78 -7.32 -0.90
CA ASP A 30 8.38 -8.60 -1.27
C ASP A 30 7.31 -9.68 -1.44
N ARG A 31 6.30 -9.68 -0.58
CA ARG A 31 5.20 -10.64 -0.64
C ARG A 31 4.38 -10.51 -1.92
N PHE A 32 4.17 -9.30 -2.41
CA PHE A 32 3.32 -9.03 -3.56
C PHE A 32 4.11 -8.69 -4.84
N ARG A 33 5.42 -8.86 -4.83
CA ARG A 33 6.28 -8.47 -5.95
C ARG A 33 5.84 -9.08 -7.28
N ASP A 34 5.55 -10.36 -7.29
CA ASP A 34 5.20 -11.08 -8.51
C ASP A 34 3.83 -10.67 -9.05
N GLU A 35 2.94 -10.24 -8.16
CA GLU A 35 1.60 -9.80 -8.54
C GLU A 35 1.59 -8.44 -9.25
N PHE A 36 2.61 -7.62 -9.01
CA PHE A 36 2.73 -6.27 -9.54
C PHE A 36 3.99 -6.07 -10.37
N ASP A 37 4.39 -7.09 -11.11
CA ASP A 37 5.59 -7.03 -11.96
C ASP A 37 5.45 -5.89 -12.97
N GLY A 38 6.47 -5.03 -13.03
CA GLY A 38 6.47 -3.86 -13.89
C GLY A 38 5.71 -2.65 -13.35
N CYS A 39 5.14 -2.76 -12.15
CA CYS A 39 4.39 -1.68 -11.52
C CYS A 39 5.09 -1.17 -10.26
N TYR A 40 4.78 0.06 -9.87
CA TYR A 40 5.19 0.61 -8.60
C TYR A 40 4.12 0.32 -7.56
N ILE A 41 4.52 -0.26 -6.44
CA ILE A 41 3.61 -0.48 -5.32
C ILE A 41 3.58 0.79 -4.48
N GLY A 42 2.39 1.35 -4.24
CA GLY A 42 2.18 2.53 -3.43
C GLY A 42 1.91 2.20 -1.97
N ASP A 43 0.65 2.28 -1.57
CA ASP A 43 0.24 2.12 -0.18
C ASP A 43 -0.49 0.80 0.05
N PHE A 44 -0.52 0.39 1.31
CA PHE A 44 -1.27 -0.77 1.80
C PHE A 44 -2.28 -0.30 2.84
N PHE A 45 -3.53 -0.71 2.71
CA PHE A 45 -4.54 -0.41 3.73
C PHE A 45 -5.60 -1.51 3.79
N ILE A 46 -6.41 -1.47 4.84
CA ILE A 46 -7.51 -2.42 5.02
C ILE A 46 -8.81 -1.73 4.62
N ALA A 47 -9.55 -2.37 3.72
CA ALA A 47 -10.83 -1.87 3.24
C ALA A 47 -11.96 -2.78 3.67
N ASP A 48 -13.15 -2.19 3.87
CA ASP A 48 -14.37 -2.95 4.21
C ASP A 48 -15.04 -3.54 2.97
N GLU A 49 -14.86 -2.89 1.82
CA GLU A 49 -15.45 -3.29 0.55
C GLU A 49 -14.44 -3.08 -0.58
N PRO A 50 -14.46 -3.95 -1.60
CA PRO A 50 -13.64 -3.72 -2.78
C PRO A 50 -14.33 -2.72 -3.71
N GLU A 51 -13.52 -2.06 -4.53
CA GLU A 51 -13.99 -1.21 -5.61
C GLU A 51 -13.50 -1.75 -6.95
N GLY A 52 -14.13 -1.31 -8.02
CA GLY A 52 -13.76 -1.72 -9.37
C GLY A 52 -14.38 -3.05 -9.79
N ASP A 53 -13.69 -3.72 -10.70
CA ASP A 53 -14.16 -4.95 -11.32
C ASP A 53 -13.48 -6.19 -10.73
N GLU A 54 -14.24 -7.25 -10.52
CA GLU A 54 -13.69 -8.53 -10.09
C GLU A 54 -12.82 -9.12 -11.21
N GLN A 55 -11.58 -9.45 -10.86
CA GLN A 55 -10.61 -10.02 -11.80
C GLN A 55 -10.55 -11.55 -11.67
N ASP A 56 -10.60 -12.04 -10.44
CA ASP A 56 -10.56 -13.44 -10.10
C ASP A 56 -11.29 -13.62 -8.77
N ASP A 57 -11.48 -14.86 -8.34
CA ASP A 57 -12.16 -15.13 -7.08
C ASP A 57 -11.43 -14.48 -5.91
N GLY A 58 -12.11 -13.52 -5.26
CA GLY A 58 -11.54 -12.77 -4.15
C GLY A 58 -10.61 -11.64 -4.55
N GLU A 59 -10.52 -11.29 -5.82
CA GLU A 59 -9.64 -10.21 -6.30
C GLU A 59 -10.43 -9.19 -7.13
N TRP A 60 -10.24 -7.91 -6.82
CA TRP A 60 -10.86 -6.79 -7.55
C TRP A 60 -9.79 -5.79 -7.93
N CYS A 61 -10.02 -5.10 -9.03
CA CYS A 61 -9.13 -4.05 -9.51
C CYS A 61 -9.93 -2.81 -9.89
N ASP A 62 -9.59 -1.69 -9.28
CA ASP A 62 -10.06 -0.36 -9.64
C ASP A 62 -8.90 0.38 -10.30
N GLN A 63 -8.90 0.43 -11.62
CA GLN A 63 -7.79 0.96 -12.40
C GLN A 63 -8.21 2.19 -13.19
N TYR A 64 -7.38 3.21 -13.10
CA TYR A 64 -7.48 4.42 -13.92
C TYR A 64 -6.28 4.46 -14.87
N THR A 65 -6.59 4.53 -16.16
CA THR A 65 -5.56 4.73 -17.19
C THR A 65 -5.60 6.20 -17.59
N GLY A 66 -4.46 6.87 -17.52
CA GLY A 66 -4.34 8.26 -17.89
C GLY A 66 -4.61 8.50 -19.38
N TYR A 67 -4.73 9.77 -19.75
CA TYR A 67 -5.01 10.18 -21.11
C TYR A 67 -3.92 9.74 -22.10
N GLU A 68 -2.70 9.64 -21.62
CA GLU A 68 -1.60 9.04 -22.35
C GLU A 68 -1.44 7.59 -21.86
N SER A 69 -1.52 6.65 -22.79
CA SER A 69 -1.68 5.22 -22.52
C SER A 69 -0.55 4.54 -21.78
N ASP A 70 0.54 5.25 -21.48
CA ASP A 70 1.71 4.68 -20.83
C ASP A 70 1.72 4.84 -19.32
N THR A 71 0.80 5.62 -18.77
CA THR A 71 0.72 5.88 -17.34
C THR A 71 -0.67 5.58 -16.81
N GLY A 72 -0.71 5.05 -15.64
CA GLY A 72 -1.96 4.77 -14.97
C GLY A 72 -1.73 4.49 -13.51
N SER A 73 -2.81 4.41 -12.78
CA SER A 73 -2.79 4.03 -11.38
C SER A 73 -4.04 3.23 -11.05
N GLY A 74 -3.98 2.48 -9.98
CA GLY A 74 -5.11 1.70 -9.56
C GLY A 74 -4.95 1.21 -8.15
N THR A 75 -5.97 0.51 -7.71
CA THR A 75 -5.98 -0.16 -6.42
C THR A 75 -6.45 -1.59 -6.63
N TYR A 76 -5.67 -2.52 -6.14
CA TYR A 76 -6.01 -3.94 -6.17
C TYR A 76 -6.51 -4.36 -4.80
N TYR A 77 -7.59 -5.12 -4.76
CA TYR A 77 -8.21 -5.57 -3.52
C TYR A 77 -8.17 -7.08 -3.44
N TYR A 78 -7.66 -7.60 -2.33
CA TYR A 78 -7.59 -9.04 -2.07
C TYR A 78 -8.43 -9.38 -0.87
N ALA A 79 -9.39 -10.27 -1.02
CA ALA A 79 -10.19 -10.76 0.10
C ALA A 79 -9.30 -11.46 1.13
N VAL A 80 -9.49 -11.14 2.39
CA VAL A 80 -8.74 -11.77 3.49
C VAL A 80 -9.46 -13.04 3.92
N GLU A 81 -8.77 -14.16 3.88
CA GLU A 81 -9.31 -15.46 4.27
C GLU A 81 -9.82 -15.42 5.71
N GLY A 82 -11.04 -15.90 5.91
CA GLY A 82 -11.67 -15.96 7.23
C GLY A 82 -12.17 -14.61 7.76
N SER A 83 -12.25 -13.58 6.90
CA SER A 83 -12.63 -12.22 7.29
C SER A 83 -13.55 -11.64 6.22
N ASN A 84 -14.26 -10.56 6.59
CA ASN A 84 -15.03 -9.75 5.64
C ASN A 84 -14.26 -8.49 5.21
N LYS A 85 -12.94 -8.49 5.38
CA LYS A 85 -12.06 -7.37 5.04
C LYS A 85 -11.27 -7.67 3.78
N TYR A 86 -10.71 -6.62 3.20
CA TYR A 86 -9.89 -6.68 1.99
C TYR A 86 -8.58 -5.95 2.23
N ILE A 87 -7.50 -6.51 1.70
CA ILE A 87 -6.21 -5.79 1.65
C ILE A 87 -6.21 -5.00 0.35
N ALA A 88 -6.06 -3.69 0.46
CA ALA A 88 -6.01 -2.79 -0.67
C ALA A 88 -4.57 -2.35 -0.91
N ILE A 89 -4.12 -2.48 -2.16
CA ILE A 89 -2.76 -2.13 -2.57
C ILE A 89 -2.86 -1.15 -3.72
N THR A 90 -2.37 0.06 -3.52
CA THR A 90 -2.30 1.04 -4.60
C THR A 90 -1.05 0.78 -5.43
N TYR A 91 -1.16 0.97 -6.73
CA TYR A 91 -0.04 0.76 -7.65
C TYR A 91 -0.09 1.77 -8.79
N GLY A 92 1.04 1.93 -9.47
CA GLY A 92 1.15 2.77 -10.64
C GLY A 92 1.99 2.12 -11.72
N PHE A 93 1.78 2.53 -12.95
CA PHE A 93 2.53 2.03 -14.10
C PHE A 93 2.71 3.10 -15.19
#